data_79d04e1ad04bcd48d34b2baaea35e14c
#
_entry.id   79d04e1ad04bcd48d34b2baaea35e14c
#
_cell.length_a   1.000
_cell.length_b   1.000
_cell.length_c   1.000
_cell.angle_alpha   90.00
_cell.angle_beta   90.00
_cell.angle_gamma   90.00
#
_symmetry.space_group_name_H-M   'P 1'
#
loop_
_entity.id
_entity.type
_entity.pdbx_description
1 polymer ?
#
loop_
_entity_poly.entity_id
_entity_poly.type
_entity_poly.pdbx_seq_one_letter_code
_entity_poly.pdbx_strand_id
1 'polypeptide(L)'
;MSKLPEEHKFIDLSDYGRPVAKIIANYLKNTIFTPIHVTIGFIIAGFLAIYCMLENLYWYAAFFLILKSILDAADGELARVKQKPSYTGRYLDSVADILLNAFIFITIGYLTNADYWSCFFAFFGLQLQGTLYNYYYTILRNKFNGDTTSRVFENSTPKALAGEKQKHVTLLFGLYKFMYGVFDKIIYYLDSSAENSKRCPNLFMTAVSVFGLGFQLLLIASMLVLGLKAFIIPFFLINTILVFIFIAIRKLFFNR
;
A
#
# COMPACT_ATOMS: atom_id res chain seq x y z
N MET A 1 -15.12 -0.11 -12.59
CA MET A 1 -15.25 -1.52 -12.15
C MET A 1 -14.87 -1.62 -10.68
N SER A 2 -15.56 -2.44 -9.90
CA SER A 2 -15.17 -2.71 -8.50
C SER A 2 -13.90 -3.58 -8.47
N LYS A 3 -13.04 -3.41 -7.46
CA LYS A 3 -11.86 -4.29 -7.29
C LYS A 3 -12.28 -5.75 -7.03
N LEU A 4 -13.44 -5.95 -6.38
CA LEU A 4 -14.06 -7.26 -6.11
C LEU A 4 -15.56 -7.21 -6.46
N PRO A 5 -16.17 -8.35 -6.88
CA PRO A 5 -17.63 -8.49 -6.96
C PRO A 5 -18.30 -8.17 -5.61
N GLU A 6 -19.54 -7.67 -5.66
CA GLU A 6 -20.30 -7.26 -4.46
C GLU A 6 -20.40 -8.37 -3.40
N GLU A 7 -20.60 -9.62 -3.83
CA GLU A 7 -20.79 -10.80 -2.98
C GLU A 7 -19.52 -11.19 -2.18
N HIS A 8 -18.35 -10.72 -2.62
CA HIS A 8 -17.04 -11.03 -2.02
C HIS A 8 -16.36 -9.81 -1.39
N LYS A 9 -17.08 -8.71 -1.26
CA LYS A 9 -16.58 -7.51 -0.58
C LYS A 9 -16.49 -7.75 0.91
N PHE A 10 -15.38 -7.31 1.47
CA PHE A 10 -15.17 -7.21 2.92
C PHE A 10 -15.00 -5.73 3.32
N ILE A 11 -15.07 -5.44 4.60
CA ILE A 11 -14.77 -4.10 5.12
C ILE A 11 -13.26 -3.91 5.12
N ASP A 12 -12.78 -3.12 4.16
CA ASP A 12 -11.36 -2.83 4.01
C ASP A 12 -11.01 -1.58 4.82
N LEU A 13 -10.40 -1.78 5.98
CA LEU A 13 -10.03 -0.69 6.88
C LEU A 13 -8.93 0.20 6.30
N SER A 14 -8.11 -0.33 5.37
CA SER A 14 -7.06 0.44 4.72
C SER A 14 -7.57 1.38 3.63
N ASP A 15 -8.79 1.16 3.18
CA ASP A 15 -9.39 1.84 2.03
C ASP A 15 -10.43 2.90 2.44
N TYR A 16 -10.28 3.43 3.66
CA TYR A 16 -11.19 4.43 4.22
C TYR A 16 -11.31 5.71 3.37
N GLY A 17 -10.26 6.05 2.64
CA GLY A 17 -10.22 7.22 1.75
C GLY A 17 -10.95 7.04 0.42
N ARG A 18 -11.38 5.81 0.07
CA ARG A 18 -12.01 5.51 -1.23
C ARG A 18 -13.25 6.35 -1.58
N PRO A 19 -14.17 6.66 -0.67
CA PRO A 19 -15.30 7.53 -1.01
C PRO A 19 -14.85 8.89 -1.55
N VAL A 20 -13.88 9.52 -0.88
CA VAL A 20 -13.29 10.81 -1.29
C VAL A 20 -12.48 10.65 -2.58
N ALA A 21 -11.69 9.57 -2.70
CA ALA A 21 -10.93 9.25 -3.90
C ALA A 21 -11.82 9.10 -5.14
N LYS A 22 -13.00 8.49 -5.01
CA LYS A 22 -14.01 8.40 -6.10
C LYS A 22 -14.55 9.76 -6.49
N ILE A 23 -14.80 10.66 -5.55
CA ILE A 23 -15.25 12.02 -5.82
C ILE A 23 -14.18 12.77 -6.64
N ILE A 24 -12.91 12.71 -6.19
CA ILE A 24 -11.77 13.30 -6.89
C ILE A 24 -11.65 12.73 -8.32
N ALA A 25 -11.67 11.40 -8.46
CA ALA A 25 -11.55 10.73 -9.75
C ALA A 25 -12.71 11.12 -10.71
N ASN A 26 -13.94 11.21 -10.21
CA ASN A 26 -15.09 11.64 -11.00
C ASN A 26 -15.00 13.10 -11.44
N TYR A 27 -14.46 13.96 -10.59
CA TYR A 27 -14.23 15.36 -10.94
C TYR A 27 -13.14 15.51 -12.03
N LEU A 28 -12.08 14.71 -11.92
CA LEU A 28 -10.93 14.74 -12.83
C LEU A 28 -11.14 13.95 -14.13
N LYS A 29 -12.18 13.10 -14.24
CA LYS A 29 -12.34 12.19 -15.38
C LYS A 29 -12.36 12.89 -16.75
N ASN A 30 -12.98 14.06 -16.83
CA ASN A 30 -13.15 14.84 -18.06
C ASN A 30 -12.11 15.98 -18.21
N THR A 31 -11.09 16.00 -17.34
CA THR A 31 -10.03 17.01 -17.37
C THR A 31 -8.77 16.47 -18.05
N ILE A 32 -7.77 17.35 -18.24
CA ILE A 32 -6.44 17.00 -18.75
C ILE A 32 -5.60 16.20 -17.74
N PHE A 33 -5.99 16.18 -16.47
CA PHE A 33 -5.23 15.47 -15.44
C PHE A 33 -5.25 13.96 -15.66
N THR A 34 -4.07 13.36 -15.62
CA THR A 34 -3.88 11.91 -15.75
C THR A 34 -3.69 11.26 -14.37
N PRO A 35 -3.82 9.92 -14.24
CA PRO A 35 -3.46 9.23 -13.00
C PRO A 35 -2.06 9.61 -12.49
N ILE A 36 -1.05 9.71 -13.37
CA ILE A 36 0.32 10.08 -13.00
C ILE A 36 0.39 11.47 -12.35
N HIS A 37 -0.43 12.43 -12.76
CA HIS A 37 -0.49 13.75 -12.09
C HIS A 37 -1.01 13.62 -10.65
N VAL A 38 -1.94 12.69 -10.39
CA VAL A 38 -2.45 12.42 -9.04
C VAL A 38 -1.40 11.69 -8.22
N THR A 39 -0.67 10.73 -8.82
CA THR A 39 0.50 10.09 -8.21
C THR A 39 1.56 11.13 -7.78
N ILE A 40 1.88 12.11 -8.64
CA ILE A 40 2.77 13.22 -8.27
C ILE A 40 2.18 14.02 -7.09
N GLY A 41 0.88 14.24 -7.09
CA GLY A 41 0.18 14.91 -5.98
C GLY A 41 0.36 14.19 -4.64
N PHE A 42 0.24 12.86 -4.61
CA PHE A 42 0.47 12.12 -3.37
C PHE A 42 1.95 12.12 -2.94
N ILE A 43 2.88 12.09 -3.89
CA ILE A 43 4.32 12.22 -3.60
C ILE A 43 4.60 13.57 -2.90
N ILE A 44 4.05 14.65 -3.43
CA ILE A 44 4.17 15.99 -2.83
C ILE A 44 3.54 16.00 -1.43
N ALA A 45 2.33 15.44 -1.27
CA ALA A 45 1.69 15.33 0.05
C ALA A 45 2.55 14.53 1.05
N GLY A 46 3.19 13.44 0.61
CA GLY A 46 4.11 12.67 1.43
C GLY A 46 5.32 13.47 1.92
N PHE A 47 5.96 14.22 1.02
CA PHE A 47 7.08 15.10 1.40
C PHE A 47 6.65 16.26 2.30
N LEU A 48 5.46 16.83 2.09
CA LEU A 48 4.89 17.85 2.99
C LEU A 48 4.62 17.27 4.38
N ALA A 49 4.14 16.01 4.47
CA ALA A 49 3.98 15.34 5.75
C ALA A 49 5.32 15.21 6.48
N ILE A 50 6.38 14.77 5.78
CA ILE A 50 7.74 14.65 6.34
C ILE A 50 8.25 16.01 6.81
N TYR A 51 8.12 17.04 5.99
CA TYR A 51 8.50 18.41 6.36
C TYR A 51 7.75 18.87 7.63
N CYS A 52 6.44 18.70 7.68
CA CYS A 52 5.66 19.05 8.87
C CYS A 52 6.06 18.24 10.12
N MET A 53 6.47 16.97 9.97
CA MET A 53 7.02 16.19 11.08
C MET A 53 8.31 16.80 11.62
N LEU A 54 9.24 17.20 10.75
CA LEU A 54 10.52 17.80 11.13
C LEU A 54 10.32 19.13 11.85
N GLU A 55 9.33 19.94 11.44
CA GLU A 55 8.95 21.19 12.08
C GLU A 55 8.06 20.99 13.34
N ASN A 56 7.84 19.74 13.78
CA ASN A 56 6.94 19.38 14.90
C ASN A 56 5.48 19.84 14.72
N LEU A 57 5.04 20.06 13.48
CA LEU A 57 3.67 20.44 13.11
C LEU A 57 2.81 19.19 12.90
N TYR A 58 2.59 18.41 13.97
CA TYR A 58 2.02 17.05 13.88
C TYR A 58 0.58 17.01 13.34
N TRP A 59 -0.24 18.01 13.56
CA TRP A 59 -1.59 18.09 12.98
C TRP A 59 -1.55 18.22 11.45
N TYR A 60 -0.65 19.06 10.94
CA TYR A 60 -0.45 19.20 9.49
C TYR A 60 0.21 17.95 8.90
N ALA A 61 1.15 17.34 9.60
CA ALA A 61 1.75 16.07 9.20
C ALA A 61 0.67 14.98 9.05
N ALA A 62 -0.22 14.84 10.04
CA ALA A 62 -1.33 13.91 10.00
C ALA A 62 -2.28 14.19 8.83
N PHE A 63 -2.64 15.45 8.61
CA PHE A 63 -3.46 15.85 7.45
C PHE A 63 -2.82 15.42 6.13
N PHE A 64 -1.54 15.68 5.92
CA PHE A 64 -0.85 15.33 4.69
C PHE A 64 -0.64 13.81 4.53
N LEU A 65 -0.47 13.04 5.61
CA LEU A 65 -0.45 11.57 5.54
C LEU A 65 -1.80 10.99 5.08
N ILE A 66 -2.91 11.52 5.62
CA ILE A 66 -4.26 11.13 5.22
C ILE A 66 -4.51 11.55 3.77
N LEU A 67 -4.13 12.77 3.39
CA LEU A 67 -4.25 13.27 2.02
C LEU A 67 -3.46 12.40 1.04
N LYS A 68 -2.22 12.01 1.40
CA LYS A 68 -1.41 11.08 0.62
C LYS A 68 -2.17 9.78 0.36
N SER A 69 -2.74 9.17 1.40
CA SER A 69 -3.51 7.92 1.27
C SER A 69 -4.76 8.07 0.38
N ILE A 70 -5.44 9.22 0.46
CA ILE A 70 -6.61 9.51 -0.39
C ILE A 70 -6.19 9.69 -1.85
N LEU A 71 -5.11 10.43 -2.11
CA LEU A 71 -4.62 10.68 -3.47
C LEU A 71 -4.07 9.40 -4.12
N ASP A 72 -3.39 8.54 -3.38
CA ASP A 72 -2.98 7.20 -3.80
C ASP A 72 -4.20 6.37 -4.25
N ALA A 73 -5.26 6.30 -3.44
CA ALA A 73 -6.50 5.65 -3.86
C ALA A 73 -7.15 6.33 -5.09
N ALA A 74 -7.01 7.65 -5.24
CA ALA A 74 -7.63 8.42 -6.30
C ALA A 74 -6.97 8.22 -7.66
N ASP A 75 -5.65 8.00 -7.74
CA ASP A 75 -4.97 7.77 -9.02
C ASP A 75 -5.42 6.43 -9.64
N GLY A 76 -5.53 5.38 -8.84
CA GLY A 76 -6.07 4.11 -9.27
C GLY A 76 -7.56 4.18 -9.68
N GLU A 77 -8.39 4.97 -8.95
CA GLU A 77 -9.79 5.21 -9.36
C GLU A 77 -9.85 6.00 -10.67
N LEU A 78 -9.00 7.02 -10.84
CA LEU A 78 -8.94 7.81 -12.06
C LEU A 78 -8.52 6.98 -13.27
N ALA A 79 -7.54 6.07 -13.10
CA ALA A 79 -7.13 5.14 -14.15
C ALA A 79 -8.30 4.24 -14.62
N ARG A 80 -9.11 3.75 -13.68
CA ARG A 80 -10.30 2.93 -13.96
C ARG A 80 -11.40 3.72 -14.67
N VAL A 81 -11.72 4.92 -14.18
CA VAL A 81 -12.78 5.77 -14.75
C VAL A 81 -12.42 6.26 -16.15
N LYS A 82 -11.15 6.59 -16.39
CA LYS A 82 -10.64 6.99 -17.72
C LYS A 82 -10.39 5.80 -18.64
N GLN A 83 -10.46 4.55 -18.15
CA GLN A 83 -10.10 3.34 -18.90
C GLN A 83 -8.69 3.42 -19.52
N LYS A 84 -7.76 4.04 -18.80
CA LYS A 84 -6.37 4.23 -19.22
C LYS A 84 -5.42 3.57 -18.20
N PRO A 85 -5.32 2.23 -18.22
CA PRO A 85 -4.33 1.56 -17.39
C PRO A 85 -2.92 1.98 -17.83
N SER A 86 -1.98 2.04 -16.88
CA SER A 86 -0.60 2.44 -17.14
C SER A 86 0.34 1.61 -16.28
N TYR A 87 1.29 0.91 -16.89
CA TYR A 87 2.36 0.23 -16.17
C TYR A 87 3.36 1.22 -15.56
N THR A 88 3.66 2.30 -16.29
CA THR A 88 4.50 3.39 -15.78
C THR A 88 3.90 4.00 -14.51
N GLY A 89 2.59 4.32 -14.54
CA GLY A 89 1.88 4.86 -13.38
C GLY A 89 1.90 3.90 -12.19
N ARG A 90 1.57 2.63 -12.42
CA ARG A 90 1.52 1.61 -11.37
C ARG A 90 2.88 1.39 -10.69
N TYR A 91 3.96 1.25 -11.46
CA TYR A 91 5.28 1.06 -10.85
C TYR A 91 5.82 2.33 -10.21
N LEU A 92 5.52 3.52 -10.78
CA LEU A 92 5.86 4.80 -10.16
C LEU A 92 5.19 4.95 -8.80
N ASP A 93 3.90 4.63 -8.72
CA ASP A 93 3.10 4.60 -7.51
C ASP A 93 3.75 3.71 -6.43
N SER A 94 4.00 2.44 -6.74
CA SER A 94 4.62 1.50 -5.80
C SER A 94 6.02 1.95 -5.36
N VAL A 95 6.88 2.41 -6.28
CA VAL A 95 8.23 2.88 -5.95
C VAL A 95 8.17 4.13 -5.07
N ALA A 96 7.26 5.06 -5.36
CA ALA A 96 7.09 6.25 -4.54
C ALA A 96 6.62 5.92 -3.13
N ASP A 97 5.69 4.97 -3.00
CA ASP A 97 5.16 4.53 -1.71
C ASP A 97 6.26 3.95 -0.80
N ILE A 98 7.07 3.03 -1.31
CA ILE A 98 8.11 2.42 -0.48
C ILE A 98 9.18 3.44 -0.07
N LEU A 99 9.54 4.38 -0.97
CA LEU A 99 10.50 5.44 -0.67
C LEU A 99 9.94 6.42 0.37
N LEU A 100 8.69 6.87 0.22
CA LEU A 100 8.05 7.75 1.20
C LEU A 100 7.92 7.09 2.56
N ASN A 101 7.55 5.81 2.61
CA ASN A 101 7.48 5.05 3.85
C ASN A 101 8.86 4.95 4.52
N ALA A 102 9.93 4.72 3.75
CA ALA A 102 11.30 4.72 4.29
C ALA A 102 11.66 6.09 4.87
N PHE A 103 11.40 7.19 4.16
CA PHE A 103 11.65 8.54 4.65
C PHE A 103 10.82 8.89 5.90
N ILE A 104 9.55 8.46 5.96
CA ILE A 104 8.70 8.64 7.15
C ILE A 104 9.34 7.95 8.36
N PHE A 105 9.80 6.69 8.23
CA PHE A 105 10.41 5.96 9.34
C PHE A 105 11.78 6.54 9.75
N ILE A 106 12.59 6.98 8.78
CA ILE A 106 13.84 7.69 9.06
C ILE A 106 13.55 8.99 9.84
N THR A 107 12.54 9.75 9.43
CA THR A 107 12.13 10.99 10.11
C THR A 107 11.64 10.72 11.53
N ILE A 108 10.79 9.71 11.72
CA ILE A 108 10.32 9.32 13.06
C ILE A 108 11.50 8.87 13.93
N GLY A 109 12.42 8.08 13.39
CA GLY A 109 13.63 7.66 14.09
C GLY A 109 14.48 8.84 14.53
N TYR A 110 14.69 9.82 13.65
CA TYR A 110 15.39 11.05 13.99
C TYR A 110 14.69 11.84 15.12
N LEU A 111 13.37 12.01 15.03
CA LEU A 111 12.58 12.75 16.01
C LEU A 111 12.46 12.07 17.38
N THR A 112 12.72 10.78 17.45
CA THR A 112 12.58 9.96 18.66
C THR A 112 13.92 9.46 19.20
N ASN A 113 15.03 9.80 18.54
CA ASN A 113 16.36 9.27 18.81
C ASN A 113 16.40 7.74 18.87
N ALA A 114 15.60 7.08 18.03
CA ALA A 114 15.60 5.62 17.94
C ALA A 114 16.86 5.13 17.21
N ASP A 115 17.34 3.94 17.57
CA ASP A 115 18.49 3.36 16.90
C ASP A 115 18.18 2.95 15.46
N TYR A 116 19.20 2.93 14.61
CA TYR A 116 19.04 2.66 13.17
C TYR A 116 18.43 1.28 12.89
N TRP A 117 18.77 0.26 13.67
CA TRP A 117 18.27 -1.10 13.46
C TRP A 117 16.79 -1.20 13.81
N SER A 118 16.35 -0.57 14.90
CA SER A 118 14.92 -0.50 15.24
C SER A 118 14.12 0.21 14.15
N CYS A 119 14.62 1.33 13.60
CA CYS A 119 13.98 2.03 12.48
C CYS A 119 13.90 1.13 11.23
N PHE A 120 15.01 0.47 10.89
CA PHE A 120 15.08 -0.43 9.74
C PHE A 120 14.11 -1.60 9.89
N PHE A 121 14.11 -2.28 11.04
CA PHE A 121 13.22 -3.43 11.25
C PHE A 121 11.75 -3.03 11.38
N ALA A 122 11.44 -1.85 11.91
CA ALA A 122 10.07 -1.33 11.93
C ALA A 122 9.57 -1.01 10.51
N PHE A 123 10.38 -0.36 9.69
CA PHE A 123 10.08 -0.16 8.26
C PHE A 123 9.94 -1.50 7.51
N PHE A 124 10.87 -2.44 7.73
CA PHE A 124 10.82 -3.77 7.13
C PHE A 124 9.55 -4.51 7.53
N GLY A 125 9.16 -4.43 8.80
CA GLY A 125 7.92 -4.98 9.32
C GLY A 125 6.68 -4.37 8.67
N LEU A 126 6.64 -3.04 8.54
CA LEU A 126 5.56 -2.34 7.84
C LEU A 126 5.41 -2.85 6.39
N GLN A 127 6.52 -3.03 5.68
CA GLN A 127 6.50 -3.54 4.30
C GLN A 127 6.02 -5.00 4.25
N LEU A 128 6.46 -5.87 5.16
CA LEU A 128 5.97 -7.26 5.24
C LEU A 128 4.47 -7.32 5.51
N GLN A 129 3.96 -6.49 6.41
CA GLN A 129 2.54 -6.38 6.72
C GLN A 129 1.75 -5.99 5.46
N GLY A 130 2.15 -4.90 4.78
CA GLY A 130 1.51 -4.45 3.54
C GLY A 130 1.58 -5.50 2.43
N THR A 131 2.71 -6.20 2.29
CA THR A 131 2.87 -7.27 1.31
C THR A 131 1.96 -8.46 1.62
N LEU A 132 1.80 -8.86 2.89
CA LEU A 132 0.87 -9.94 3.26
C LEU A 132 -0.58 -9.58 2.89
N TYR A 133 -1.01 -8.36 3.22
CA TYR A 133 -2.34 -7.90 2.84
C TYR A 133 -2.54 -7.91 1.32
N ASN A 134 -1.59 -7.33 0.57
CA ASN A 134 -1.65 -7.30 -0.89
C ASN A 134 -1.63 -8.70 -1.52
N TYR A 135 -0.85 -9.63 -0.96
CA TYR A 135 -0.79 -11.02 -1.40
C TYR A 135 -2.15 -11.71 -1.29
N TYR A 136 -2.76 -11.69 -0.11
CA TYR A 136 -4.09 -12.30 0.09
C TYR A 136 -5.17 -11.60 -0.73
N TYR A 137 -5.11 -10.27 -0.83
CA TYR A 137 -6.07 -9.50 -1.61
C TYR A 137 -5.95 -9.80 -3.12
N THR A 138 -4.74 -9.98 -3.62
CA THR A 138 -4.51 -10.35 -5.02
C THR A 138 -5.02 -11.76 -5.32
N ILE A 139 -4.78 -12.73 -4.43
CA ILE A 139 -5.35 -14.09 -4.55
C ILE A 139 -6.88 -14.02 -4.61
N LEU A 140 -7.49 -13.26 -3.70
CA LEU A 140 -8.94 -13.11 -3.64
C LEU A 140 -9.50 -12.50 -4.94
N ARG A 141 -8.86 -11.46 -5.48
CA ARG A 141 -9.27 -10.84 -6.75
C ARG A 141 -9.14 -11.79 -7.93
N ASN A 142 -8.04 -12.50 -8.04
CA ASN A 142 -7.81 -13.45 -9.12
C ASN A 142 -8.83 -14.59 -9.09
N LYS A 143 -9.19 -15.05 -7.88
CA LYS A 143 -10.16 -16.14 -7.69
C LYS A 143 -11.58 -15.79 -8.12
N PHE A 144 -11.99 -14.55 -7.91
CA PHE A 144 -13.36 -14.08 -8.18
C PHE A 144 -13.47 -13.19 -9.41
N ASN A 145 -12.53 -13.31 -10.37
CA ASN A 145 -12.51 -12.53 -11.60
C ASN A 145 -12.65 -11.02 -11.38
N GLY A 146 -12.04 -10.52 -10.31
CA GLY A 146 -11.93 -9.10 -10.03
C GLY A 146 -10.90 -8.42 -10.94
N ASP A 147 -10.40 -7.26 -10.51
CA ASP A 147 -9.34 -6.54 -11.23
C ASP A 147 -8.05 -7.37 -11.30
N THR A 148 -7.65 -7.80 -12.50
CA THR A 148 -6.48 -8.65 -12.76
C THR A 148 -5.22 -7.87 -13.09
N THR A 149 -5.19 -6.56 -12.85
CA THR A 149 -4.01 -5.72 -13.12
C THR A 149 -2.82 -6.04 -12.22
N SER A 150 -3.05 -6.63 -11.04
CA SER A 150 -2.00 -7.10 -10.15
C SER A 150 -1.84 -8.61 -10.24
N ARG A 151 -0.59 -9.07 -10.29
CA ARG A 151 -0.23 -10.49 -10.26
C ARG A 151 0.47 -10.80 -8.95
N VAL A 152 0.35 -12.04 -8.49
CA VAL A 152 1.07 -12.53 -7.30
C VAL A 152 2.58 -12.45 -7.52
N PHE A 153 3.05 -12.80 -8.72
CA PHE A 153 4.44 -12.63 -9.15
C PHE A 153 4.52 -12.01 -10.53
N GLU A 154 5.40 -11.06 -10.66
CA GLU A 154 5.78 -10.45 -11.94
C GLU A 154 7.20 -10.86 -12.31
N ASN A 155 7.32 -11.90 -13.14
CA ASN A 155 8.61 -12.49 -13.49
C ASN A 155 9.32 -11.76 -14.64
N SER A 156 8.59 -11.06 -15.49
CA SER A 156 9.12 -10.38 -16.67
C SER A 156 8.56 -8.98 -16.83
N THR A 157 9.36 -8.09 -17.39
CA THR A 157 8.93 -6.73 -17.74
C THR A 157 7.75 -6.79 -18.71
N PRO A 158 6.61 -6.15 -18.39
CA PRO A 158 5.48 -6.11 -19.31
C PRO A 158 5.78 -5.25 -20.53
N LYS A 159 5.09 -5.52 -21.64
CA LYS A 159 5.10 -4.62 -22.80
C LYS A 159 4.36 -3.34 -22.47
N ALA A 160 4.96 -2.19 -22.81
CA ALA A 160 4.35 -0.88 -22.62
C ALA A 160 2.98 -0.81 -23.31
N LEU A 161 2.02 -0.19 -22.62
CA LEU A 161 0.69 0.06 -23.17
C LEU A 161 0.72 1.25 -24.14
N ALA A 162 -0.38 1.47 -24.87
CA ALA A 162 -0.50 2.58 -25.81
C ALA A 162 -0.26 3.92 -25.10
N GLY A 163 0.67 4.72 -25.61
CA GLY A 163 1.07 6.00 -25.03
C GLY A 163 2.20 5.96 -24.01
N GLU A 164 2.71 4.76 -23.64
CA GLU A 164 3.86 4.60 -22.75
C GLU A 164 5.16 4.33 -23.52
N LYS A 165 6.30 4.73 -22.92
CA LYS A 165 7.62 4.40 -23.45
C LYS A 165 8.14 3.14 -22.74
N GLN A 166 8.51 2.11 -23.52
CA GLN A 166 9.05 0.84 -22.97
C GLN A 166 10.23 1.07 -22.01
N LYS A 167 11.07 2.06 -22.28
CA LYS A 167 12.22 2.41 -21.44
C LYS A 167 11.79 2.80 -20.01
N HIS A 168 10.71 3.58 -19.88
CA HIS A 168 10.19 3.98 -18.56
C HIS A 168 9.59 2.79 -17.81
N VAL A 169 8.80 1.96 -18.51
CA VAL A 169 8.23 0.73 -17.93
C VAL A 169 9.34 -0.19 -17.43
N THR A 170 10.39 -0.41 -18.24
CA THR A 170 11.51 -1.29 -17.88
C THR A 170 12.29 -0.77 -16.66
N LEU A 171 12.57 0.54 -16.61
CA LEU A 171 13.29 1.15 -15.50
C LEU A 171 12.49 1.04 -14.18
N LEU A 172 11.22 1.46 -14.22
CA LEU A 172 10.36 1.46 -13.03
C LEU A 172 10.03 0.03 -12.56
N PHE A 173 9.84 -0.90 -13.49
CA PHE A 173 9.71 -2.32 -13.16
C PHE A 173 10.96 -2.87 -12.48
N GLY A 174 12.16 -2.51 -12.95
CA GLY A 174 13.41 -2.91 -12.32
C GLY A 174 13.53 -2.40 -10.88
N LEU A 175 13.19 -1.12 -10.65
CA LEU A 175 13.16 -0.53 -9.31
C LEU A 175 12.10 -1.20 -8.41
N TYR A 176 10.88 -1.40 -8.93
CA TYR A 176 9.82 -2.13 -8.23
C TYR A 176 10.28 -3.52 -7.81
N LYS A 177 10.84 -4.30 -8.74
CA LYS A 177 11.30 -5.66 -8.48
C LYS A 177 12.45 -5.70 -7.45
N PHE A 178 13.35 -4.72 -7.49
CA PHE A 178 14.43 -4.61 -6.51
C PHE A 178 13.89 -4.30 -5.11
N MET A 179 12.92 -3.37 -5.00
CA MET A 179 12.41 -2.89 -3.72
C MET A 179 11.38 -3.84 -3.09
N TYR A 180 10.44 -4.39 -3.88
CA TYR A 180 9.36 -5.24 -3.39
C TYR A 180 9.66 -6.74 -3.49
N GLY A 181 10.51 -7.15 -4.43
CA GLY A 181 10.72 -8.57 -4.71
C GLY A 181 11.25 -9.40 -3.53
N VAL A 182 11.92 -8.77 -2.57
CA VAL A 182 12.36 -9.44 -1.33
C VAL A 182 11.14 -9.75 -0.44
N PHE A 183 10.25 -8.77 -0.25
CA PHE A 183 9.05 -8.92 0.58
C PHE A 183 8.07 -9.92 -0.02
N ASP A 184 7.85 -9.86 -1.34
CA ASP A 184 7.01 -10.81 -2.08
C ASP A 184 7.50 -12.24 -1.91
N LYS A 185 8.82 -12.46 -2.05
CA LYS A 185 9.43 -13.79 -1.84
C LYS A 185 9.28 -14.28 -0.41
N ILE A 186 9.52 -13.42 0.58
CA ILE A 186 9.39 -13.79 2.00
C ILE A 186 7.94 -14.23 2.29
N ILE A 187 6.95 -13.43 1.91
CA ILE A 187 5.54 -13.75 2.15
C ILE A 187 5.13 -15.03 1.41
N TYR A 188 5.54 -15.18 0.17
CA TYR A 188 5.28 -16.43 -0.56
C TYR A 188 5.91 -17.65 0.10
N TYR A 189 7.16 -17.57 0.53
CA TYR A 189 7.82 -18.66 1.27
C TYR A 189 7.08 -19.01 2.57
N LEU A 190 6.62 -17.98 3.28
CA LEU A 190 5.87 -18.17 4.52
C LEU A 190 4.50 -18.78 4.26
N ASP A 191 3.86 -18.50 3.12
CA ASP A 191 2.49 -18.96 2.84
C ASP A 191 2.20 -19.27 1.36
N SER A 192 3.01 -20.13 0.74
CA SER A 192 2.81 -20.58 -0.65
C SER A 192 1.48 -21.32 -0.87
N SER A 193 0.91 -21.92 0.17
CA SER A 193 -0.36 -22.66 0.09
C SER A 193 -1.59 -21.75 -0.02
N ALA A 194 -1.45 -20.42 0.13
CA ALA A 194 -2.57 -19.49 0.07
C ALA A 194 -3.25 -19.44 -1.30
N GLU A 195 -2.49 -19.60 -2.39
CA GLU A 195 -3.01 -19.62 -3.76
C GLU A 195 -4.03 -20.76 -3.98
N ASN A 196 -3.82 -21.90 -3.30
CA ASN A 196 -4.67 -23.08 -3.40
C ASN A 196 -5.82 -23.09 -2.37
N SER A 197 -5.88 -22.09 -1.50
CA SER A 197 -6.91 -21.99 -0.46
C SER A 197 -8.29 -21.84 -1.06
N LYS A 198 -9.24 -22.71 -0.66
CA LYS A 198 -10.63 -22.66 -1.15
C LYS A 198 -11.41 -21.48 -0.56
N ARG A 199 -11.08 -21.02 0.62
CA ARG A 199 -11.86 -20.03 1.35
C ARG A 199 -10.95 -18.98 2.01
N CYS A 200 -11.27 -17.72 1.82
CA CYS A 200 -10.72 -16.61 2.55
C CYS A 200 -11.91 -15.78 3.09
N PRO A 201 -12.34 -16.02 4.34
CA PRO A 201 -13.53 -15.36 4.88
C PRO A 201 -13.40 -13.85 4.91
N ASN A 202 -14.52 -13.14 4.67
CA ASN A 202 -14.56 -11.69 4.68
C ASN A 202 -14.05 -11.09 5.99
N LEU A 203 -14.41 -11.72 7.13
CA LEU A 203 -13.95 -11.29 8.45
C LEU A 203 -12.42 -11.38 8.59
N PHE A 204 -11.81 -12.46 8.09
CA PHE A 204 -10.36 -12.61 8.09
C PHE A 204 -9.70 -11.54 7.22
N MET A 205 -10.22 -11.28 6.01
CA MET A 205 -9.71 -10.22 5.14
C MET A 205 -9.88 -8.83 5.75
N THR A 206 -10.99 -8.57 6.46
CA THR A 206 -11.18 -7.34 7.23
C THR A 206 -10.10 -7.20 8.32
N ALA A 207 -9.81 -8.27 9.07
CA ALA A 207 -8.76 -8.24 10.08
C ALA A 207 -7.37 -8.01 9.45
N VAL A 208 -7.04 -8.68 8.34
CA VAL A 208 -5.75 -8.49 7.64
C VAL A 208 -5.64 -7.10 7.01
N SER A 209 -6.76 -6.43 6.69
CA SER A 209 -6.73 -5.09 6.09
C SER A 209 -6.13 -3.99 6.99
N VAL A 210 -5.95 -4.25 8.29
CA VAL A 210 -5.16 -3.37 9.19
C VAL A 210 -3.69 -3.23 8.74
N PHE A 211 -3.22 -4.16 7.92
CA PHE A 211 -1.89 -4.13 7.33
C PHE A 211 -1.81 -3.32 6.02
N GLY A 212 -2.93 -2.91 5.47
CA GLY A 212 -2.92 -2.05 4.28
C GLY A 212 -2.36 -0.67 4.57
N LEU A 213 -1.65 -0.11 3.60
CA LEU A 213 -0.88 1.14 3.76
C LEU A 213 -1.75 2.29 4.27
N GLY A 214 -2.98 2.44 3.78
CA GLY A 214 -3.88 3.50 4.26
C GLY A 214 -4.10 3.44 5.77
N PHE A 215 -4.37 2.25 6.33
CA PHE A 215 -4.57 2.09 7.76
C PHE A 215 -3.27 2.33 8.55
N GLN A 216 -2.13 1.88 8.04
CA GLN A 216 -0.82 2.12 8.65
C GLN A 216 -0.49 3.63 8.73
N LEU A 217 -0.77 4.38 7.65
CA LEU A 217 -0.60 5.83 7.63
C LEU A 217 -1.57 6.54 8.58
N LEU A 218 -2.81 6.06 8.68
CA LEU A 218 -3.79 6.57 9.64
C LEU A 218 -3.34 6.36 11.09
N LEU A 219 -2.76 5.20 11.41
CA LEU A 219 -2.19 4.91 12.72
C LEU A 219 -1.03 5.86 13.03
N ILE A 220 -0.08 6.02 12.09
CA ILE A 220 1.04 6.96 12.27
C ILE A 220 0.51 8.38 12.49
N ALA A 221 -0.44 8.83 11.67
CA ALA A 221 -1.06 10.14 11.79
C ALA A 221 -1.71 10.35 13.17
N SER A 222 -2.48 9.35 13.63
CA SER A 222 -3.15 9.38 14.94
C SER A 222 -2.14 9.42 16.09
N MET A 223 -1.09 8.61 16.03
CA MET A 223 -0.05 8.58 17.06
C MET A 223 0.75 9.88 17.12
N LEU A 224 0.99 10.54 15.98
CA LEU A 224 1.64 11.86 15.93
C LEU A 224 0.78 12.92 16.65
N VAL A 225 -0.51 12.98 16.34
CA VAL A 225 -1.45 13.95 16.93
C VAL A 225 -1.64 13.72 18.43
N LEU A 226 -1.66 12.46 18.87
CA LEU A 226 -1.80 12.10 20.29
C LEU A 226 -0.50 12.24 21.08
N GLY A 227 0.59 12.70 20.47
CA GLY A 227 1.89 12.84 21.15
C GLY A 227 2.61 11.51 21.38
N LEU A 228 2.17 10.42 20.75
CA LEU A 228 2.69 9.06 20.92
C LEU A 228 3.81 8.72 19.91
N LYS A 229 4.53 9.73 19.39
CA LYS A 229 5.55 9.51 18.35
C LYS A 229 6.63 8.50 18.77
N ALA A 230 7.03 8.48 20.04
CA ALA A 230 8.04 7.56 20.57
C ALA A 230 7.61 6.08 20.51
N PHE A 231 6.31 5.81 20.41
CA PHE A 231 5.77 4.47 20.35
C PHE A 231 5.58 3.95 18.93
N ILE A 232 5.73 4.78 17.88
CA ILE A 232 5.49 4.37 16.50
C ILE A 232 6.44 3.24 16.11
N ILE A 233 7.75 3.39 16.31
CA ILE A 233 8.75 2.37 15.97
C ILE A 233 8.53 1.08 16.76
N PRO A 234 8.44 1.09 18.10
CA PRO A 234 8.10 -0.10 18.89
C PRO A 234 6.79 -0.77 18.45
N PHE A 235 5.77 0.03 18.13
CA PHE A 235 4.49 -0.49 17.68
C PHE A 235 4.63 -1.32 16.40
N PHE A 236 5.30 -0.79 15.36
CA PHE A 236 5.44 -1.51 14.09
C PHE A 236 6.36 -2.74 14.23
N LEU A 237 7.35 -2.71 15.11
CA LEU A 237 8.16 -3.88 15.46
C LEU A 237 7.30 -4.99 16.06
N ILE A 238 6.52 -4.69 17.09
CA ILE A 238 5.65 -5.67 17.77
C ILE A 238 4.55 -6.15 16.83
N ASN A 239 3.94 -5.24 16.08
CA ASN A 239 2.86 -5.56 15.16
C ASN A 239 3.30 -6.51 14.03
N THR A 240 4.59 -6.58 13.73
CA THR A 240 5.13 -7.53 12.75
C THR A 240 4.90 -8.99 13.17
N ILE A 241 4.77 -9.27 14.46
CA ILE A 241 4.44 -10.60 14.98
C ILE A 241 3.08 -11.07 14.44
N LEU A 242 2.13 -10.16 14.24
CA LEU A 242 0.81 -10.49 13.69
C LEU A 242 0.87 -11.05 12.26
N VAL A 243 1.94 -10.78 11.49
CA VAL A 243 2.15 -11.40 10.17
C VAL A 243 2.16 -12.92 10.32
N PHE A 244 2.94 -13.44 11.26
CA PHE A 244 3.04 -14.88 11.51
C PHE A 244 1.74 -15.44 12.10
N ILE A 245 1.05 -14.69 12.96
CA ILE A 245 -0.23 -15.09 13.55
C ILE A 245 -1.29 -15.21 12.45
N PHE A 246 -1.44 -14.22 11.55
CA PHE A 246 -2.41 -14.28 10.45
C PHE A 246 -2.10 -15.43 9.48
N ILE A 247 -0.82 -15.67 9.16
CA ILE A 247 -0.42 -16.80 8.33
C ILE A 247 -0.79 -18.13 9.03
N ALA A 248 -0.52 -18.26 10.33
CA ALA A 248 -0.88 -19.45 11.10
C ALA A 248 -2.40 -19.67 11.13
N ILE A 249 -3.20 -18.63 11.40
CA ILE A 249 -4.66 -18.69 11.37
C ILE A 249 -5.15 -19.16 9.99
N ARG A 250 -4.64 -18.55 8.91
CA ARG A 250 -5.01 -18.94 7.56
C ARG A 250 -4.70 -20.41 7.29
N LYS A 251 -3.48 -20.87 7.63
CA LYS A 251 -3.06 -22.27 7.42
C LYS A 251 -3.88 -23.27 8.22
N LEU A 252 -4.20 -22.96 9.46
CA LEU A 252 -4.93 -23.87 10.34
C LEU A 252 -6.40 -23.96 10.02
N PHE A 253 -7.05 -22.82 9.71
CA PHE A 253 -8.50 -22.77 9.59
C PHE A 253 -9.03 -22.67 8.16
N PHE A 254 -8.20 -22.21 7.19
CA PHE A 254 -8.68 -21.89 5.84
C PHE A 254 -7.92 -22.62 4.72
N ASN A 255 -7.10 -23.62 5.07
CA ASN A 255 -6.30 -24.38 4.10
C ASN A 255 -7.08 -25.54 3.42
N ARG A 256 -8.36 -25.73 3.75
CA ARG A 256 -9.21 -26.82 3.23
C ARG A 256 -10.07 -26.37 2.07
#